data_555afaa871e9bbdad878ef0da0d16e2c
#
_entry.id   555afaa871e9bbdad878ef0da0d16e2c
#
_cell.length_a   1.000
_cell.length_b   1.000
_cell.length_c   1.000
_cell.angle_alpha   90.00
_cell.angle_beta   90.00
_cell.angle_gamma   90.00
#
_symmetry.space_group_name_H-M   'P 1'
#
loop_
_entity.id
_entity.type
_entity.pdbx_description
1 polymer ?
#
loop_
_entity_poly.entity_id
_entity_poly.type
_entity_poly.pdbx_seq_one_letter_code
_entity_poly.pdbx_strand_id
1 'polypeptide(L)'
;MRHNFLSIPRETLPERGVKDRIHDYGEYASRMEDGPIVKQAERCMDCGTPFCHVGDLIGQETIGCPIHNLIPEWNRLVSDQDFFRAYERLMETNNFPEFTGRVCPAPCEGSCTLGISEDPVAIKSIERTIIDRAFEQGWVKPRHVRQRTGYRVAIIGSGPAGLAAADQLNQLGHTVTVLEKADEIGGLLYYGIPNMKLDKGVVRRRVDLLEAEGIRFKTGVNVGEDVTVEALRGEYDAVILATGAQKQRTLGIDGDDASGIELAMDYLTASTKQLNGKDLDSRHDAEGKHVIVIGGGDTGADCVATAIRQGAASVTQFGKHPEKGLYRAPERPWPLQPDTLSTDYAYAEAIGQYEADPRTYLIRSNQIVTEGDKVVGIETERMEKIVKPDGHATFFVVEGSEKTYPADLVLVAIGFERPEPELRKLGVESKRDYVTDVDGVFVAGDARRGQSLIVWAIREGREVAEKVDAYLETCQTELKTSS
;
A
#
# COMPACT_ATOMS: atom_id res chain seq x y z
N MET A 1 -35.09 -9.23 -1.86
CA MET A 1 -33.64 -9.51 -1.73
C MET A 1 -33.43 -10.99 -2.03
N ARG A 2 -32.62 -11.32 -3.00
CA ARG A 2 -32.21 -12.69 -3.26
C ARG A 2 -31.07 -13.03 -2.28
N HIS A 3 -31.35 -13.78 -1.22
CA HIS A 3 -30.35 -14.19 -0.24
C HIS A 3 -29.57 -15.41 -0.76
N ASN A 4 -28.70 -15.18 -1.76
CA ASN A 4 -27.94 -16.28 -2.39
C ASN A 4 -26.54 -16.50 -1.75
N PHE A 5 -26.24 -15.80 -0.65
CA PHE A 5 -24.90 -15.81 -0.03
C PHE A 5 -24.44 -17.20 0.44
N LEU A 6 -25.34 -18.14 0.73
CA LEU A 6 -25.02 -19.52 1.11
C LEU A 6 -24.86 -20.47 -0.09
N SER A 7 -25.38 -20.08 -1.27
CA SER A 7 -25.42 -20.97 -2.44
C SER A 7 -24.42 -20.60 -3.54
N ILE A 8 -23.85 -19.40 -3.47
CA ILE A 8 -22.85 -18.92 -4.42
C ILE A 8 -21.46 -19.04 -3.79
N PRO A 9 -20.54 -19.83 -4.35
CA PRO A 9 -19.17 -19.89 -3.86
C PRO A 9 -18.46 -18.55 -4.04
N ARG A 10 -17.48 -18.27 -3.16
CA ARG A 10 -16.62 -17.11 -3.32
C ARG A 10 -15.68 -17.31 -4.50
N GLU A 11 -15.66 -16.34 -5.39
CA GLU A 11 -14.70 -16.23 -6.48
C GLU A 11 -14.01 -14.86 -6.41
N THR A 12 -12.73 -14.84 -6.68
CA THR A 12 -11.93 -13.62 -6.82
C THR A 12 -11.66 -13.32 -8.29
N LEU A 13 -10.95 -12.21 -8.55
CA LEU A 13 -10.55 -11.87 -9.92
C LEU A 13 -9.79 -13.03 -10.57
N PRO A 14 -10.04 -13.33 -11.86
CA PRO A 14 -9.32 -14.36 -12.58
C PRO A 14 -7.85 -13.99 -12.73
N GLU A 15 -6.97 -14.90 -12.39
CA GLU A 15 -5.54 -14.73 -12.53
C GLU A 15 -5.03 -15.34 -13.85
N ARG A 16 -4.06 -14.70 -14.45
CA ARG A 16 -3.34 -15.24 -15.61
C ARG A 16 -2.56 -16.50 -15.23
N GLY A 17 -2.39 -17.41 -16.15
CA GLY A 17 -1.61 -18.63 -15.93
C GLY A 17 -0.20 -18.31 -15.42
N VAL A 18 0.25 -19.01 -14.36
CA VAL A 18 1.56 -18.75 -13.73
C VAL A 18 2.69 -18.80 -14.76
N LYS A 19 2.69 -19.84 -15.61
CA LYS A 19 3.73 -20.06 -16.62
C LYS A 19 3.79 -18.97 -17.68
N ASP A 20 2.70 -18.26 -17.91
CA ASP A 20 2.64 -17.18 -18.90
C ASP A 20 3.02 -15.84 -18.28
N ARG A 21 2.49 -15.56 -17.07
CA ARG A 21 2.61 -14.24 -16.44
C ARG A 21 4.00 -13.93 -15.87
N ILE A 22 4.82 -14.95 -15.59
CA ILE A 22 6.20 -14.76 -15.11
C ILE A 22 7.16 -14.22 -16.18
N HIS A 23 6.77 -14.24 -17.45
CA HIS A 23 7.59 -13.77 -18.56
C HIS A 23 7.33 -12.32 -18.97
N ASP A 24 6.43 -11.64 -18.26
CA ASP A 24 6.13 -10.22 -18.49
C ASP A 24 5.78 -9.51 -17.18
N TYR A 25 5.63 -8.19 -17.26
CA TYR A 25 5.27 -7.35 -16.13
C TYR A 25 3.82 -6.82 -16.19
N GLY A 26 2.96 -7.41 -17.02
CA GLY A 26 1.53 -7.11 -17.05
C GLY A 26 0.81 -7.57 -15.77
N GLU A 27 -0.31 -6.93 -15.42
CA GLU A 27 -1.06 -7.27 -14.20
C GLU A 27 -1.38 -8.78 -14.15
N TYR A 28 -1.13 -9.41 -13.00
CA TYR A 28 -1.32 -10.84 -12.80
C TYR A 28 -2.79 -11.27 -12.80
N ALA A 29 -3.70 -10.34 -12.43
CA ALA A 29 -5.14 -10.57 -12.40
C ALA A 29 -5.87 -9.64 -13.37
N SER A 30 -6.90 -10.14 -14.02
CA SER A 30 -7.77 -9.40 -14.93
C SER A 30 -9.10 -9.05 -14.28
N ARG A 31 -9.86 -8.12 -14.89
CA ARG A 31 -11.22 -7.81 -14.46
C ARG A 31 -12.13 -9.05 -14.60
N MET A 32 -13.01 -9.24 -13.63
CA MET A 32 -14.05 -10.26 -13.72
C MET A 32 -15.14 -9.81 -14.70
N GLU A 33 -15.73 -10.78 -15.43
CA GLU A 33 -16.86 -10.52 -16.31
C GLU A 33 -18.12 -10.14 -15.52
N ASP A 34 -19.09 -9.50 -16.18
CA ASP A 34 -20.28 -8.96 -15.55
C ASP A 34 -21.14 -10.03 -14.86
N GLY A 35 -21.32 -11.20 -15.49
CA GLY A 35 -22.11 -12.27 -14.89
C GLY A 35 -21.56 -12.81 -13.58
N PRO A 36 -20.31 -13.23 -13.52
CA PRO A 36 -19.63 -13.64 -12.29
C PRO A 36 -19.60 -12.56 -11.22
N ILE A 37 -19.29 -11.31 -11.54
CA ILE A 37 -19.18 -10.25 -10.52
C ILE A 37 -20.54 -9.89 -9.90
N VAL A 38 -21.62 -9.94 -10.67
CA VAL A 38 -22.99 -9.79 -10.16
C VAL A 38 -23.29 -10.87 -9.12
N LYS A 39 -22.93 -12.12 -9.39
CA LYS A 39 -23.07 -13.23 -8.42
C LYS A 39 -22.25 -13.00 -7.15
N GLN A 40 -21.01 -12.46 -7.26
CA GLN A 40 -20.22 -12.13 -6.09
C GLN A 40 -20.87 -11.02 -5.27
N ALA A 41 -21.47 -10.02 -5.89
CA ALA A 41 -22.22 -8.96 -5.21
C ALA A 41 -23.49 -9.49 -4.51
N GLU A 42 -24.18 -10.50 -5.08
CA GLU A 42 -25.32 -11.18 -4.45
C GLU A 42 -24.97 -11.93 -3.16
N ARG A 43 -23.67 -12.17 -2.89
CA ARG A 43 -23.21 -12.74 -1.62
C ARG A 43 -23.33 -11.76 -0.45
N CYS A 44 -23.48 -10.46 -0.70
CA CYS A 44 -23.62 -9.46 0.34
C CYS A 44 -24.96 -9.62 1.07
N MET A 45 -24.89 -9.74 2.42
CA MET A 45 -26.08 -9.90 3.27
C MET A 45 -26.83 -8.57 3.53
N ASP A 46 -26.29 -7.44 3.07
CA ASP A 46 -26.81 -6.10 3.36
C ASP A 46 -27.05 -5.88 4.87
N CYS A 47 -26.02 -6.07 5.66
CA CYS A 47 -26.07 -6.07 7.13
C CYS A 47 -26.56 -4.73 7.67
N GLY A 48 -27.49 -4.73 8.64
CA GLY A 48 -27.93 -3.51 9.31
C GLY A 48 -26.81 -2.82 10.12
N THR A 49 -25.79 -3.57 10.55
CA THR A 49 -24.54 -3.05 11.11
C THR A 49 -23.38 -3.65 10.31
N PRO A 50 -22.93 -2.99 9.24
CA PRO A 50 -21.93 -3.54 8.36
C PRO A 50 -20.51 -3.34 8.92
N PHE A 51 -19.92 -4.36 9.52
CA PHE A 51 -18.55 -4.30 10.05
C PHE A 51 -17.50 -4.04 8.97
N CYS A 52 -17.79 -4.33 7.71
CA CYS A 52 -16.91 -3.96 6.60
C CYS A 52 -16.68 -2.44 6.44
N HIS A 53 -17.57 -1.60 7.00
CA HIS A 53 -17.43 -0.12 7.00
C HIS A 53 -16.67 0.44 8.20
N VAL A 54 -16.54 -0.29 9.31
CA VAL A 54 -16.20 0.28 10.63
C VAL A 54 -14.94 1.12 10.60
N GLY A 55 -13.89 0.67 9.94
CA GLY A 55 -12.67 1.47 9.75
C GLY A 55 -12.01 1.91 11.04
N ASP A 56 -11.92 1.03 12.03
CA ASP A 56 -11.35 1.30 13.35
C ASP A 56 -10.15 0.38 13.63
N LEU A 57 -9.58 0.50 14.81
CA LEU A 57 -8.47 -0.30 15.29
C LEU A 57 -8.89 -1.14 16.50
N ILE A 58 -8.55 -2.43 16.49
CA ILE A 58 -8.50 -3.26 17.69
C ILE A 58 -7.02 -3.50 18.01
N GLY A 59 -6.52 -2.85 19.06
CA GLY A 59 -5.08 -2.77 19.31
C GLY A 59 -4.37 -1.97 18.21
N GLN A 60 -3.55 -2.64 17.41
CA GLN A 60 -2.86 -2.03 16.26
C GLN A 60 -3.43 -2.53 14.91
N GLU A 61 -4.44 -3.36 14.92
CA GLU A 61 -4.97 -4.01 13.75
C GLU A 61 -6.23 -3.32 13.21
N THR A 62 -6.25 -3.14 11.90
CA THR A 62 -7.36 -2.51 11.20
C THR A 62 -8.54 -3.49 11.08
N ILE A 63 -9.74 -3.03 11.43
CA ILE A 63 -11.00 -3.70 11.17
C ILE A 63 -11.87 -2.87 10.22
N GLY A 64 -12.52 -3.52 9.27
CA GLY A 64 -13.35 -2.84 8.28
C GLY A 64 -12.55 -1.93 7.34
N CYS A 65 -13.22 -1.02 6.68
CA CYS A 65 -12.64 -0.09 5.72
C CYS A 65 -12.37 1.28 6.37
N PRO A 66 -11.10 1.71 6.56
CA PRO A 66 -10.75 3.01 7.13
C PRO A 66 -11.41 4.23 6.46
N ILE A 67 -11.64 4.18 5.16
CA ILE A 67 -12.34 5.25 4.44
C ILE A 67 -13.86 5.11 4.47
N HIS A 68 -14.38 4.18 5.28
CA HIS A 68 -15.83 3.93 5.48
C HIS A 68 -16.60 3.68 4.18
N ASN A 69 -16.01 2.91 3.26
CA ASN A 69 -16.65 2.56 1.98
C ASN A 69 -18.04 1.99 2.19
N LEU A 70 -19.01 2.49 1.42
CA LEU A 70 -20.43 2.13 1.51
C LEU A 70 -20.71 0.77 0.83
N ILE A 71 -20.01 -0.26 1.31
CA ILE A 71 -19.86 -1.57 0.68
C ILE A 71 -21.19 -2.28 0.41
N PRO A 72 -22.13 -2.43 1.36
CA PRO A 72 -23.41 -3.06 1.06
C PRO A 72 -24.20 -2.36 -0.04
N GLU A 73 -24.15 -1.03 -0.07
CA GLU A 73 -24.92 -0.24 -1.01
C GLU A 73 -24.44 -0.42 -2.45
N TRP A 74 -23.12 -0.28 -2.70
CA TRP A 74 -22.63 -0.51 -4.05
C TRP A 74 -22.62 -2.00 -4.44
N ASN A 75 -22.53 -2.94 -3.48
CA ASN A 75 -22.75 -4.37 -3.76
C ASN A 75 -24.20 -4.62 -4.25
N ARG A 76 -25.20 -4.01 -3.60
CA ARG A 76 -26.58 -4.11 -4.04
C ARG A 76 -26.78 -3.55 -5.44
N LEU A 77 -26.20 -2.39 -5.73
CA LEU A 77 -26.28 -1.78 -7.06
C LEU A 77 -25.64 -2.65 -8.14
N VAL A 78 -24.49 -3.29 -7.85
CA VAL A 78 -23.86 -4.27 -8.77
C VAL A 78 -24.75 -5.50 -8.94
N SER A 79 -25.35 -6.01 -7.86
CA SER A 79 -26.31 -7.13 -7.93
C SER A 79 -27.52 -6.80 -8.81
N ASP A 80 -27.97 -5.55 -8.77
CA ASP A 80 -29.05 -5.03 -9.62
C ASP A 80 -28.56 -4.63 -11.04
N GLN A 81 -27.29 -4.85 -11.36
CA GLN A 81 -26.60 -4.49 -12.60
C GLN A 81 -26.56 -2.98 -12.90
N ASP A 82 -26.77 -2.14 -11.89
CA ASP A 82 -26.66 -0.68 -11.98
C ASP A 82 -25.22 -0.23 -11.64
N PHE A 83 -24.29 -0.54 -12.53
CA PHE A 83 -22.87 -0.26 -12.34
C PHE A 83 -22.57 1.25 -12.32
N PHE A 84 -23.35 2.07 -13.00
CA PHE A 84 -23.13 3.51 -13.00
C PHE A 84 -23.39 4.09 -11.62
N ARG A 85 -24.51 3.76 -10.99
CA ARG A 85 -24.77 4.21 -9.61
C ARG A 85 -23.84 3.55 -8.60
N ALA A 86 -23.41 2.30 -8.83
CA ALA A 86 -22.39 1.66 -8.00
C ALA A 86 -21.08 2.45 -8.03
N TYR A 87 -20.66 2.93 -9.21
CA TYR A 87 -19.50 3.81 -9.37
C TYR A 87 -19.71 5.15 -8.63
N GLU A 88 -20.83 5.83 -8.82
CA GLU A 88 -21.13 7.08 -8.10
C GLU A 88 -21.04 6.87 -6.58
N ARG A 89 -21.65 5.78 -6.08
CA ARG A 89 -21.64 5.46 -4.65
C ARG A 89 -20.26 5.13 -4.10
N LEU A 90 -19.44 4.44 -4.87
CA LEU A 90 -18.06 4.12 -4.51
C LEU A 90 -17.21 5.40 -4.41
N MET A 91 -17.39 6.34 -5.34
CA MET A 91 -16.62 7.60 -5.38
C MET A 91 -16.94 8.58 -4.24
N GLU A 92 -18.04 8.41 -3.51
CA GLU A 92 -18.37 9.28 -2.37
C GLU A 92 -17.35 9.15 -1.23
N THR A 93 -16.82 7.97 -1.02
CA THR A 93 -15.93 7.67 0.10
C THR A 93 -14.49 7.36 -0.31
N ASN A 94 -14.25 6.95 -1.56
CA ASN A 94 -12.94 6.55 -2.04
C ASN A 94 -12.47 7.40 -3.21
N ASN A 95 -11.35 8.12 -3.04
CA ASN A 95 -10.76 8.92 -4.10
C ASN A 95 -10.15 8.05 -5.22
N PHE A 96 -9.65 6.86 -4.88
CA PHE A 96 -8.82 6.05 -5.78
C PHE A 96 -9.15 4.55 -5.73
N PRO A 97 -10.38 4.15 -6.12
CA PRO A 97 -10.79 2.74 -6.08
C PRO A 97 -9.94 1.84 -6.98
N GLU A 98 -9.37 2.38 -8.06
CA GLU A 98 -8.45 1.64 -8.93
C GLU A 98 -7.16 1.22 -8.23
N PHE A 99 -6.71 1.98 -7.22
CA PHE A 99 -5.55 1.61 -6.42
C PHE A 99 -5.95 0.65 -5.31
N THR A 100 -6.97 0.99 -4.51
CA THR A 100 -7.42 0.15 -3.40
C THR A 100 -7.92 -1.22 -3.88
N GLY A 101 -8.64 -1.27 -4.98
CA GLY A 101 -9.10 -2.51 -5.62
C GLY A 101 -7.95 -3.43 -6.12
N ARG A 102 -6.72 -2.90 -6.25
CA ARG A 102 -5.54 -3.67 -6.65
C ARG A 102 -4.64 -4.01 -5.46
N VAL A 103 -4.32 -3.04 -4.62
CA VAL A 103 -3.21 -3.16 -3.67
C VAL A 103 -3.62 -3.16 -2.19
N CYS A 104 -4.89 -2.85 -1.87
CA CYS A 104 -5.35 -2.93 -0.49
C CYS A 104 -5.41 -4.39 -0.02
N PRO A 105 -4.92 -4.72 1.20
CA PRO A 105 -5.07 -6.05 1.76
C PRO A 105 -6.51 -6.39 2.18
N ALA A 106 -7.45 -5.46 1.96
CA ALA A 106 -8.89 -5.59 2.16
C ALA A 106 -9.31 -6.02 3.60
N PRO A 107 -8.98 -5.25 4.64
CA PRO A 107 -9.43 -5.55 5.99
C PRO A 107 -10.96 -5.58 6.12
N CYS A 108 -11.67 -4.96 5.18
CA CYS A 108 -13.12 -5.04 5.05
C CYS A 108 -13.62 -6.48 4.79
N GLU A 109 -12.87 -7.29 4.04
CA GLU A 109 -13.19 -8.71 3.82
C GLU A 109 -13.00 -9.52 5.11
N GLY A 110 -11.91 -9.28 5.85
CA GLY A 110 -11.67 -9.92 7.14
C GLY A 110 -12.73 -9.62 8.19
N SER A 111 -13.34 -8.43 8.11
CA SER A 111 -14.42 -7.98 9.00
C SER A 111 -15.82 -8.21 8.44
N CYS A 112 -15.95 -8.79 7.23
CA CYS A 112 -17.25 -9.13 6.66
C CYS A 112 -17.99 -10.12 7.58
N THR A 113 -19.23 -9.81 7.94
CA THR A 113 -20.05 -10.65 8.84
C THR A 113 -20.28 -12.04 8.26
N LEU A 114 -20.37 -12.16 6.94
CA LEU A 114 -20.46 -13.48 6.27
C LEU A 114 -19.24 -14.35 6.56
N GLY A 115 -18.06 -13.75 6.76
CA GLY A 115 -16.80 -14.43 7.10
C GLY A 115 -16.76 -15.09 8.49
N ILE A 116 -17.85 -15.04 9.26
CA ILE A 116 -18.00 -15.78 10.53
C ILE A 116 -18.26 -17.26 10.27
N SER A 117 -19.10 -17.57 9.28
CA SER A 117 -19.57 -18.93 8.99
C SER A 117 -19.26 -19.41 7.57
N GLU A 118 -18.97 -18.51 6.65
CA GLU A 118 -18.71 -18.77 5.23
C GLU A 118 -17.50 -17.96 4.76
N ASP A 119 -17.09 -18.11 3.51
CA ASP A 119 -16.13 -17.20 2.90
C ASP A 119 -16.71 -15.79 2.79
N PRO A 120 -15.92 -14.74 3.13
CA PRO A 120 -16.38 -13.36 3.04
C PRO A 120 -16.73 -12.96 1.60
N VAL A 121 -17.48 -11.88 1.44
CA VAL A 121 -17.73 -11.25 0.12
C VAL A 121 -16.40 -10.83 -0.50
N ALA A 122 -16.22 -11.05 -1.80
CA ALA A 122 -15.05 -10.62 -2.56
C ALA A 122 -15.08 -9.09 -2.85
N ILE A 123 -15.04 -8.30 -1.78
CA ILE A 123 -15.28 -6.85 -1.78
C ILE A 123 -14.28 -6.13 -2.69
N LYS A 124 -13.01 -6.44 -2.55
CA LYS A 124 -11.92 -5.84 -3.34
C LYS A 124 -12.08 -6.14 -4.85
N SER A 125 -12.52 -7.33 -5.19
CA SER A 125 -12.78 -7.74 -6.59
C SER A 125 -13.94 -6.96 -7.20
N ILE A 126 -15.00 -6.73 -6.42
CA ILE A 126 -16.16 -5.93 -6.85
C ILE A 126 -15.75 -4.46 -7.02
N GLU A 127 -15.05 -3.89 -6.04
CA GLU A 127 -14.53 -2.52 -6.09
C GLU A 127 -13.69 -2.27 -7.35
N ARG A 128 -12.71 -3.13 -7.63
CA ARG A 128 -11.88 -3.05 -8.84
C ARG A 128 -12.73 -3.12 -10.12
N THR A 129 -13.70 -4.02 -10.16
CA THR A 129 -14.54 -4.19 -11.35
C THR A 129 -15.41 -2.95 -11.60
N ILE A 130 -15.96 -2.34 -10.55
CA ILE A 130 -16.76 -1.10 -10.67
C ILE A 130 -15.93 0.01 -11.31
N ILE A 131 -14.73 0.27 -10.77
CA ILE A 131 -13.92 1.40 -11.23
C ILE A 131 -13.27 1.16 -12.59
N ASP A 132 -12.79 -0.05 -12.87
CA ASP A 132 -12.22 -0.35 -14.18
C ASP A 132 -13.29 -0.20 -15.27
N ARG A 133 -14.51 -0.70 -15.01
CA ARG A 133 -15.66 -0.47 -15.89
C ARG A 133 -15.99 1.00 -16.06
N ALA A 134 -15.95 1.79 -14.99
CA ALA A 134 -16.24 3.21 -15.06
C ALA A 134 -15.26 3.96 -15.99
N PHE A 135 -13.98 3.60 -15.97
CA PHE A 135 -13.00 4.13 -16.91
C PHE A 135 -13.24 3.64 -18.34
N GLU A 136 -13.51 2.34 -18.55
CA GLU A 136 -13.81 1.76 -19.86
C GLU A 136 -15.03 2.42 -20.53
N GLN A 137 -16.07 2.74 -19.75
CA GLN A 137 -17.28 3.38 -20.23
C GLN A 137 -17.17 4.91 -20.33
N GLY A 138 -16.02 5.49 -19.93
CA GLY A 138 -15.82 6.94 -19.95
C GLY A 138 -16.69 7.72 -18.97
N TRP A 139 -17.12 7.09 -17.87
CA TRP A 139 -17.88 7.75 -16.80
C TRP A 139 -17.00 8.64 -15.94
N VAL A 140 -15.74 8.22 -15.75
CA VAL A 140 -14.75 9.00 -14.99
C VAL A 140 -14.31 10.19 -15.85
N LYS A 141 -14.65 11.39 -15.38
CA LYS A 141 -14.32 12.65 -16.07
C LYS A 141 -13.73 13.66 -15.10
N PRO A 142 -12.91 14.61 -15.58
CA PRO A 142 -12.41 15.69 -14.74
C PRO A 142 -13.56 16.50 -14.14
N ARG A 143 -13.48 16.76 -12.84
CA ARG A 143 -14.44 17.58 -12.08
C ARG A 143 -13.90 19.01 -12.03
N HIS A 144 -14.62 19.95 -12.60
CA HIS A 144 -14.20 21.34 -12.65
C HIS A 144 -14.80 22.15 -11.49
N VAL A 145 -13.95 22.76 -10.72
CA VAL A 145 -14.34 23.65 -9.61
C VAL A 145 -14.90 24.95 -10.18
N ARG A 146 -16.13 25.31 -9.80
CA ARG A 146 -16.80 26.51 -10.32
C ARG A 146 -16.22 27.82 -9.79
N GLN A 147 -15.73 27.82 -8.54
CA GLN A 147 -15.22 29.00 -7.87
C GLN A 147 -13.97 28.64 -7.06
N ARG A 148 -12.89 29.40 -7.26
CA ARG A 148 -11.66 29.29 -6.47
C ARG A 148 -11.73 30.18 -5.25
N THR A 149 -11.18 29.68 -4.12
CA THR A 149 -11.12 30.40 -2.84
C THR A 149 -10.07 31.51 -2.83
N GLY A 150 -9.06 31.41 -3.69
CA GLY A 150 -7.89 32.29 -3.70
C GLY A 150 -6.72 31.75 -2.89
N TYR A 151 -6.94 30.80 -1.98
CA TYR A 151 -5.88 30.18 -1.18
C TYR A 151 -5.04 29.19 -1.99
N ARG A 152 -3.74 29.16 -1.66
CA ARG A 152 -2.76 28.29 -2.27
C ARG A 152 -2.22 27.30 -1.22
N VAL A 153 -2.28 26.01 -1.54
CA VAL A 153 -1.79 24.95 -0.65
C VAL A 153 -0.67 24.16 -1.34
N ALA A 154 0.45 24.01 -0.65
CA ALA A 154 1.52 23.10 -1.06
C ALA A 154 1.37 21.75 -0.37
N ILE A 155 1.55 20.65 -1.12
CA ILE A 155 1.57 19.29 -0.59
C ILE A 155 2.91 18.68 -0.94
N ILE A 156 3.62 18.14 0.05
CA ILE A 156 4.94 17.57 -0.08
C ILE A 156 4.82 16.05 -0.06
N GLY A 157 5.05 15.44 -1.21
CA GLY A 157 4.87 14.01 -1.47
C GLY A 157 3.58 13.70 -2.21
N SER A 158 3.71 12.86 -3.24
CA SER A 158 2.64 12.46 -4.16
C SER A 158 2.12 11.05 -3.92
N GLY A 159 2.39 10.45 -2.77
CA GLY A 159 1.79 9.17 -2.37
C GLY A 159 0.28 9.26 -2.14
N PRO A 160 -0.39 8.15 -1.77
CA PRO A 160 -1.84 8.10 -1.60
C PRO A 160 -2.41 9.19 -0.69
N ALA A 161 -1.71 9.54 0.40
CA ALA A 161 -2.14 10.60 1.32
C ALA A 161 -2.07 11.98 0.67
N GLY A 162 -0.96 12.30 0.00
CA GLY A 162 -0.79 13.56 -0.71
C GLY A 162 -1.77 13.74 -1.86
N LEU A 163 -1.99 12.69 -2.66
CA LEU A 163 -2.97 12.71 -3.74
C LEU A 163 -4.40 12.87 -3.22
N ALA A 164 -4.78 12.19 -2.12
CA ALA A 164 -6.10 12.33 -1.52
C ALA A 164 -6.33 13.73 -0.95
N ALA A 165 -5.32 14.30 -0.27
CA ALA A 165 -5.38 15.69 0.21
C ALA A 165 -5.49 16.68 -0.96
N ALA A 166 -4.73 16.46 -2.04
CA ALA A 166 -4.77 17.30 -3.23
C ALA A 166 -6.15 17.28 -3.89
N ASP A 167 -6.74 16.09 -4.05
CA ASP A 167 -8.07 15.93 -4.62
C ASP A 167 -9.13 16.65 -3.77
N GLN A 168 -9.16 16.42 -2.46
CA GLN A 168 -10.14 17.07 -1.57
C GLN A 168 -10.00 18.59 -1.58
N LEU A 169 -8.80 19.12 -1.39
CA LEU A 169 -8.57 20.58 -1.36
C LEU A 169 -8.88 21.24 -2.71
N ASN A 170 -8.55 20.57 -3.81
CA ASN A 170 -8.93 21.06 -5.12
C ASN A 170 -10.46 21.15 -5.29
N GLN A 171 -11.20 20.13 -4.84
CA GLN A 171 -12.68 20.12 -4.88
C GLN A 171 -13.28 21.21 -3.97
N LEU A 172 -12.65 21.53 -2.85
CA LEU A 172 -13.03 22.65 -1.98
C LEU A 172 -12.72 24.03 -2.58
N GLY A 173 -12.02 24.08 -3.72
CA GLY A 173 -11.75 25.32 -4.46
C GLY A 173 -10.37 25.91 -4.22
N HIS A 174 -9.50 25.28 -3.46
CA HIS A 174 -8.14 25.76 -3.25
C HIS A 174 -7.25 25.53 -4.48
N THR A 175 -6.21 26.32 -4.65
CA THR A 175 -5.18 26.11 -5.66
C THR A 175 -4.10 25.22 -5.08
N VAL A 176 -4.00 23.99 -5.58
CA VAL A 176 -3.11 22.97 -5.02
C VAL A 176 -1.89 22.76 -5.89
N THR A 177 -0.71 22.71 -5.27
CA THR A 177 0.55 22.30 -5.89
C THR A 177 1.13 21.14 -5.09
N VAL A 178 1.39 20.02 -5.75
CA VAL A 178 2.07 18.84 -5.18
C VAL A 178 3.53 18.86 -5.60
N LEU A 179 4.43 18.78 -4.62
CA LEU A 179 5.88 18.71 -4.80
C LEU A 179 6.32 17.26 -4.56
N GLU A 180 6.99 16.65 -5.54
CA GLU A 180 7.48 15.27 -5.48
C GLU A 180 8.98 15.22 -5.76
N LYS A 181 9.74 14.52 -4.92
CA LYS A 181 11.20 14.36 -5.12
C LYS A 181 11.57 13.45 -6.28
N ALA A 182 10.72 12.46 -6.56
CA ALA A 182 10.93 11.55 -7.68
C ALA A 182 10.57 12.20 -9.03
N ASP A 183 10.96 11.54 -10.10
CA ASP A 183 10.67 11.94 -11.48
C ASP A 183 9.25 11.59 -11.93
N GLU A 184 8.52 10.75 -11.15
CA GLU A 184 7.15 10.34 -11.42
C GLU A 184 6.25 10.53 -10.18
N ILE A 185 4.97 10.78 -10.42
CA ILE A 185 3.95 10.99 -9.38
C ILE A 185 3.35 9.66 -8.93
N GLY A 186 3.09 9.52 -7.63
CA GLY A 186 2.43 8.35 -7.06
C GLY A 186 3.12 7.75 -5.82
N GLY A 187 4.35 8.17 -5.51
CA GLY A 187 5.12 7.62 -4.39
C GLY A 187 5.25 6.10 -4.51
N LEU A 188 4.86 5.37 -3.45
CA LEU A 188 4.93 3.90 -3.45
C LEU A 188 3.98 3.24 -4.47
N LEU A 189 2.89 3.87 -4.89
CA LEU A 189 2.05 3.36 -5.97
C LEU A 189 2.82 3.22 -7.28
N TYR A 190 3.74 4.16 -7.54
CA TYR A 190 4.52 4.17 -8.75
C TYR A 190 5.81 3.35 -8.60
N TYR A 191 6.62 3.63 -7.58
CA TYR A 191 7.96 3.05 -7.43
C TYR A 191 8.05 1.88 -6.44
N GLY A 192 7.11 1.77 -5.49
CA GLY A 192 7.17 0.74 -4.46
C GLY A 192 6.46 -0.56 -4.80
N ILE A 193 5.38 -0.46 -5.56
CA ILE A 193 4.55 -1.60 -5.95
C ILE A 193 4.95 -2.02 -7.37
N PRO A 194 5.28 -3.30 -7.64
CA PRO A 194 5.68 -3.73 -8.97
C PRO A 194 4.54 -3.66 -9.99
N ASN A 195 4.89 -3.51 -11.28
CA ASN A 195 3.92 -3.31 -12.37
C ASN A 195 2.91 -4.46 -12.49
N MET A 196 3.34 -5.70 -12.24
CA MET A 196 2.45 -6.87 -12.30
C MET A 196 1.35 -6.87 -11.22
N LYS A 197 1.47 -6.05 -10.19
CA LYS A 197 0.44 -5.85 -9.14
C LYS A 197 -0.38 -4.59 -9.37
N LEU A 198 0.26 -3.52 -9.88
CA LEU A 198 -0.37 -2.24 -10.23
C LEU A 198 0.32 -1.66 -11.47
N ASP A 199 -0.35 -1.74 -12.61
CA ASP A 199 0.13 -1.16 -13.85
C ASP A 199 0.31 0.37 -13.74
N LYS A 200 1.46 0.89 -14.18
CA LYS A 200 1.78 2.32 -14.05
C LYS A 200 0.90 3.20 -14.94
N GLY A 201 0.31 2.64 -15.98
CA GLY A 201 -0.72 3.31 -16.77
C GLY A 201 -1.96 3.65 -15.95
N VAL A 202 -2.33 2.80 -14.97
CA VAL A 202 -3.44 3.09 -14.04
C VAL A 202 -3.10 4.28 -13.14
N VAL A 203 -1.85 4.39 -12.66
CA VAL A 203 -1.40 5.53 -11.85
C VAL A 203 -1.37 6.80 -12.70
N ARG A 204 -0.74 6.76 -13.87
CA ARG A 204 -0.66 7.92 -14.79
C ARG A 204 -2.04 8.42 -15.19
N ARG A 205 -2.96 7.53 -15.57
CA ARG A 205 -4.34 7.88 -15.90
C ARG A 205 -5.03 8.68 -14.79
N ARG A 206 -4.80 8.34 -13.53
CA ARG A 206 -5.35 9.11 -12.39
C ARG A 206 -4.66 10.45 -12.22
N VAL A 207 -3.34 10.52 -12.38
CA VAL A 207 -2.59 11.77 -12.33
C VAL A 207 -3.05 12.72 -13.43
N ASP A 208 -3.17 12.25 -14.66
CA ASP A 208 -3.67 13.05 -15.81
C ASP A 208 -5.06 13.62 -15.52
N LEU A 209 -5.94 12.84 -14.88
CA LEU A 209 -7.26 13.30 -14.47
C LEU A 209 -7.18 14.44 -13.42
N LEU A 210 -6.34 14.28 -12.41
CA LEU A 210 -6.13 15.29 -11.37
C LEU A 210 -5.49 16.57 -11.92
N GLU A 211 -4.59 16.47 -12.89
CA GLU A 211 -4.05 17.62 -13.63
C GLU A 211 -5.13 18.34 -14.44
N ALA A 212 -5.97 17.59 -15.13
CA ALA A 212 -7.11 18.14 -15.87
C ALA A 212 -8.15 18.83 -14.94
N GLU A 213 -8.23 18.43 -13.67
CA GLU A 213 -9.03 19.07 -12.63
C GLU A 213 -8.37 20.35 -12.08
N GLY A 214 -7.09 20.63 -12.41
CA GLY A 214 -6.37 21.86 -12.08
C GLY A 214 -5.34 21.73 -10.96
N ILE A 215 -5.04 20.53 -10.47
CA ILE A 215 -3.93 20.27 -9.57
C ILE A 215 -2.61 20.42 -10.34
N ARG A 216 -1.61 21.05 -9.72
CA ARG A 216 -0.28 21.20 -10.31
C ARG A 216 0.69 20.23 -9.67
N PHE A 217 1.44 19.50 -10.47
CA PHE A 217 2.51 18.62 -10.00
C PHE A 217 3.87 19.19 -10.41
N LYS A 218 4.83 19.13 -9.47
CA LYS A 218 6.24 19.48 -9.69
C LYS A 218 7.09 18.32 -9.21
N THR A 219 7.67 17.59 -10.15
CA THR A 219 8.59 16.47 -9.89
C THR A 219 10.03 16.96 -9.78
N GLY A 220 10.92 16.14 -9.20
CA GLY A 220 12.33 16.47 -9.01
C GLY A 220 12.57 17.58 -7.98
N VAL A 221 11.66 17.80 -7.04
CA VAL A 221 11.79 18.80 -5.98
C VAL A 221 11.88 18.11 -4.62
N ASN A 222 13.08 18.06 -4.06
CA ASN A 222 13.35 17.49 -2.74
C ASN A 222 13.23 18.57 -1.66
N VAL A 223 12.10 18.59 -0.97
CA VAL A 223 11.87 19.55 0.11
C VAL A 223 12.76 19.21 1.31
N GLY A 224 13.49 20.19 1.80
CA GLY A 224 14.56 20.05 2.80
C GLY A 224 15.95 20.18 2.19
N GLU A 225 16.11 20.00 0.88
CA GLU A 225 17.35 20.20 0.14
C GLU A 225 17.22 21.35 -0.87
N ASP A 226 16.26 21.24 -1.82
CA ASP A 226 16.06 22.25 -2.88
C ASP A 226 15.27 23.46 -2.40
N VAL A 227 14.32 23.24 -1.50
CA VAL A 227 13.46 24.26 -0.89
C VAL A 227 13.12 23.89 0.55
N THR A 228 13.12 24.87 1.45
CA THR A 228 12.77 24.63 2.86
C THR A 228 11.25 24.72 3.08
N VAL A 229 10.76 24.10 4.16
CA VAL A 229 9.36 24.24 4.59
C VAL A 229 9.03 25.70 4.92
N GLU A 230 9.97 26.44 5.52
CA GLU A 230 9.82 27.87 5.81
C GLU A 230 9.62 28.71 4.55
N ALA A 231 10.41 28.45 3.49
CA ALA A 231 10.25 29.11 2.19
C ALA A 231 8.88 28.83 1.58
N LEU A 232 8.41 27.59 1.66
CA LEU A 232 7.07 27.22 1.19
C LEU A 232 5.96 27.91 1.99
N ARG A 233 6.14 28.07 3.32
CA ARG A 233 5.21 28.85 4.15
C ARG A 233 5.16 30.35 3.78
N GLY A 234 6.22 30.89 3.23
CA GLY A 234 6.24 32.24 2.68
C GLY A 234 5.51 32.38 1.34
N GLU A 235 5.38 31.29 0.59
CA GLU A 235 4.74 31.26 -0.73
C GLU A 235 3.29 30.77 -0.71
N TYR A 236 2.96 29.80 0.18
CA TYR A 236 1.66 29.15 0.25
C TYR A 236 0.96 29.46 1.58
N ASP A 237 -0.37 29.50 1.54
CA ASP A 237 -1.20 29.78 2.72
C ASP A 237 -1.24 28.60 3.71
N ALA A 238 -1.02 27.37 3.22
CA ALA A 238 -0.83 26.17 4.04
C ALA A 238 0.12 25.18 3.35
N VAL A 239 0.77 24.32 4.15
CA VAL A 239 1.69 23.26 3.69
C VAL A 239 1.31 21.94 4.34
N ILE A 240 1.22 20.86 3.56
CA ILE A 240 0.96 19.50 4.05
C ILE A 240 2.18 18.63 3.78
N LEU A 241 2.72 18.00 4.83
CA LEU A 241 3.77 16.99 4.75
C LEU A 241 3.12 15.61 4.60
N ALA A 242 3.20 15.02 3.42
CA ALA A 242 2.71 13.68 3.08
C ALA A 242 3.84 12.81 2.50
N THR A 243 5.04 12.95 3.07
CA THR A 243 6.31 12.38 2.58
C THR A 243 6.41 10.87 2.73
N GLY A 244 5.48 10.24 3.44
CA GLY A 244 5.53 8.82 3.78
C GLY A 244 6.57 8.48 4.86
N ALA A 245 6.76 7.19 5.12
CA ALA A 245 7.86 6.66 5.91
C ALA A 245 9.04 6.41 4.96
N GLN A 246 10.11 7.20 5.09
CA GLN A 246 11.18 7.20 4.07
C GLN A 246 12.34 6.25 4.41
N LYS A 247 12.67 6.12 5.70
CA LYS A 247 13.85 5.36 6.12
C LYS A 247 13.52 3.88 6.27
N GLN A 248 14.05 3.06 5.37
CA GLN A 248 13.97 1.60 5.46
C GLN A 248 14.85 1.09 6.61
N ARG A 249 14.44 -0.02 7.23
CA ARG A 249 15.23 -0.70 8.26
C ARG A 249 16.32 -1.55 7.62
N THR A 250 17.50 -1.55 8.23
CA THR A 250 18.60 -2.46 7.91
C THR A 250 18.58 -3.68 8.84
N LEU A 251 19.37 -4.70 8.53
CA LEU A 251 19.44 -5.93 9.34
C LEU A 251 20.12 -5.67 10.69
N GLY A 252 21.12 -4.77 10.72
CA GLY A 252 21.93 -4.48 11.91
C GLY A 252 22.75 -5.68 12.37
N ILE A 253 23.24 -6.49 11.43
CA ILE A 253 24.10 -7.65 11.65
C ILE A 253 25.44 -7.47 10.91
N ASP A 254 26.44 -8.25 11.29
CA ASP A 254 27.76 -8.19 10.66
C ASP A 254 27.67 -8.48 9.15
N GLY A 255 28.24 -7.59 8.34
CA GLY A 255 28.30 -7.68 6.88
C GLY A 255 27.05 -7.15 6.16
N ASP A 256 26.10 -6.50 6.83
CA ASP A 256 24.90 -5.99 6.19
C ASP A 256 25.11 -4.76 5.27
N ASP A 257 26.35 -4.28 5.18
CA ASP A 257 26.81 -3.26 4.22
C ASP A 257 27.53 -3.85 2.98
N ALA A 258 27.63 -5.18 2.90
CA ALA A 258 28.30 -5.85 1.79
C ALA A 258 27.59 -5.63 0.44
N SER A 259 28.39 -5.69 -0.63
CA SER A 259 27.86 -5.67 -2.00
C SER A 259 26.95 -6.87 -2.25
N GLY A 260 25.75 -6.63 -2.78
CA GLY A 260 24.69 -7.64 -2.94
C GLY A 260 23.69 -7.68 -1.79
N ILE A 261 23.80 -6.75 -0.81
CA ILE A 261 22.72 -6.48 0.14
C ILE A 261 21.97 -5.26 -0.33
N GLU A 262 20.67 -5.39 -0.58
CA GLU A 262 19.82 -4.33 -1.12
C GLU A 262 18.56 -4.13 -0.26
N LEU A 263 18.19 -2.88 -0.05
CA LEU A 263 16.91 -2.57 0.56
C LEU A 263 15.79 -2.79 -0.46
N ALA A 264 14.70 -3.40 -0.02
CA ALA A 264 13.60 -3.82 -0.90
C ALA A 264 13.05 -2.69 -1.77
N MET A 265 12.93 -1.47 -1.21
CA MET A 265 12.39 -0.33 -1.96
C MET A 265 13.34 0.18 -3.03
N ASP A 266 14.66 0.09 -2.81
CA ASP A 266 15.65 0.49 -3.80
C ASP A 266 15.64 -0.49 -4.97
N TYR A 267 15.57 -1.80 -4.67
CA TYR A 267 15.43 -2.86 -5.66
C TYR A 267 14.15 -2.74 -6.50
N LEU A 268 12.97 -2.57 -5.87
CA LEU A 268 11.68 -2.43 -6.57
C LEU A 268 11.60 -1.12 -7.38
N THR A 269 12.19 -0.04 -6.87
CA THR A 269 12.30 1.24 -7.58
C THR A 269 13.17 1.09 -8.83
N ALA A 270 14.34 0.44 -8.70
CA ALA A 270 15.23 0.20 -9.83
C ALA A 270 14.56 -0.65 -10.91
N SER A 271 13.87 -1.72 -10.54
CA SER A 271 13.09 -2.56 -11.46
C SER A 271 12.01 -1.74 -12.20
N THR A 272 11.27 -0.88 -11.49
CA THR A 272 10.26 -0.01 -12.13
C THR A 272 10.90 1.01 -13.07
N LYS A 273 12.05 1.59 -12.71
CA LYS A 273 12.81 2.51 -13.58
C LYS A 273 13.29 1.83 -14.84
N GLN A 274 13.74 0.58 -14.75
CA GLN A 274 14.13 -0.22 -15.91
C GLN A 274 12.95 -0.41 -16.87
N LEU A 275 11.77 -0.73 -16.36
CA LEU A 275 10.55 -0.85 -17.20
C LEU A 275 10.18 0.48 -17.89
N ASN A 276 10.57 1.61 -17.32
CA ASN A 276 10.42 2.94 -17.90
C ASN A 276 11.56 3.32 -18.86
N GLY A 277 12.44 2.37 -19.24
CA GLY A 277 13.53 2.58 -20.22
C GLY A 277 14.79 3.21 -19.64
N LYS A 278 14.98 3.17 -18.30
CA LYS A 278 16.26 3.52 -17.67
C LYS A 278 17.15 2.29 -17.60
N ASP A 279 18.45 2.50 -17.67
CA ASP A 279 19.40 1.40 -17.48
C ASP A 279 19.31 0.86 -16.04
N LEU A 280 19.28 -0.47 -15.92
CA LEU A 280 19.34 -1.14 -14.62
C LEU A 280 20.79 -1.22 -14.15
N ASP A 281 21.07 -0.73 -12.94
CA ASP A 281 22.35 -1.01 -12.28
C ASP A 281 22.41 -2.52 -11.94
N SER A 282 23.52 -3.17 -12.25
CA SER A 282 23.74 -4.61 -12.03
C SER A 282 23.59 -5.04 -10.57
N ARG A 283 23.67 -4.10 -9.62
CA ARG A 283 23.38 -4.35 -8.20
C ARG A 283 21.94 -4.82 -8.02
N HIS A 284 20.98 -4.20 -8.72
CA HIS A 284 19.55 -4.46 -8.63
C HIS A 284 19.06 -5.56 -9.57
N ASP A 285 19.97 -6.31 -10.20
CA ASP A 285 19.64 -7.39 -11.12
C ASP A 285 19.73 -8.74 -10.40
N ALA A 286 18.68 -9.56 -10.54
CA ALA A 286 18.60 -10.90 -9.98
C ALA A 286 18.91 -12.02 -11.00
N GLU A 287 19.22 -11.70 -12.25
CA GLU A 287 19.45 -12.70 -13.30
C GLU A 287 20.55 -13.69 -12.91
N GLY A 288 20.22 -14.98 -12.92
CA GLY A 288 21.13 -16.08 -12.59
C GLY A 288 21.59 -16.16 -11.13
N LYS A 289 21.07 -15.30 -10.23
CA LYS A 289 21.48 -15.22 -8.83
C LYS A 289 20.63 -16.10 -7.91
N HIS A 290 21.24 -16.57 -6.82
CA HIS A 290 20.54 -17.11 -5.66
C HIS A 290 20.08 -15.93 -4.78
N VAL A 291 18.75 -15.70 -4.74
CA VAL A 291 18.16 -14.54 -4.05
C VAL A 291 17.57 -14.96 -2.71
N ILE A 292 17.92 -14.23 -1.66
CA ILE A 292 17.28 -14.37 -0.34
C ILE A 292 16.50 -13.09 -0.06
N VAL A 293 15.22 -13.23 0.28
CA VAL A 293 14.35 -12.13 0.71
C VAL A 293 14.13 -12.24 2.22
N ILE A 294 14.47 -11.21 2.98
CA ILE A 294 14.27 -11.19 4.43
C ILE A 294 13.06 -10.32 4.75
N GLY A 295 11.99 -10.95 5.21
CA GLY A 295 10.71 -10.31 5.55
C GLY A 295 9.53 -10.99 4.86
N GLY A 296 8.49 -11.30 5.62
CA GLY A 296 7.32 -12.09 5.19
C GLY A 296 6.07 -11.24 4.86
N GLY A 297 6.20 -9.93 4.64
CA GLY A 297 5.09 -9.04 4.27
C GLY A 297 4.93 -8.88 2.75
N ASP A 298 3.95 -8.04 2.34
CA ASP A 298 3.64 -7.76 0.93
C ASP A 298 4.85 -7.30 0.12
N THR A 299 5.71 -6.43 0.70
CA THR A 299 6.95 -5.97 0.05
C THR A 299 7.90 -7.13 -0.23
N GLY A 300 7.99 -8.10 0.70
CA GLY A 300 8.80 -9.30 0.49
C GLY A 300 8.24 -10.18 -0.64
N ALA A 301 6.92 -10.37 -0.70
CA ALA A 301 6.27 -11.07 -1.80
C ALA A 301 6.50 -10.37 -3.15
N ASP A 302 6.42 -9.04 -3.18
CA ASP A 302 6.70 -8.23 -4.36
C ASP A 302 8.16 -8.36 -4.83
N CYS A 303 9.13 -8.48 -3.90
CA CYS A 303 10.53 -8.80 -4.21
C CYS A 303 10.70 -10.20 -4.79
N VAL A 304 10.02 -11.22 -4.23
CA VAL A 304 10.02 -12.60 -4.76
C VAL A 304 9.57 -12.61 -6.21
N ALA A 305 8.40 -12.03 -6.49
CA ALA A 305 7.83 -12.00 -7.84
C ALA A 305 8.70 -11.21 -8.85
N THR A 306 9.36 -10.15 -8.40
CA THR A 306 10.26 -9.34 -9.22
C THR A 306 11.52 -10.14 -9.56
N ALA A 307 12.13 -10.81 -8.58
CA ALA A 307 13.33 -11.62 -8.79
C ALA A 307 13.08 -12.79 -9.76
N ILE A 308 11.90 -13.43 -9.69
CA ILE A 308 11.50 -14.47 -10.64
C ILE A 308 11.49 -13.92 -12.07
N ARG A 309 10.88 -12.73 -12.29
CA ARG A 309 10.80 -12.11 -13.62
C ARG A 309 12.15 -11.66 -14.17
N GLN A 310 13.07 -11.31 -13.30
CA GLN A 310 14.46 -11.01 -13.70
C GLN A 310 15.27 -12.28 -13.97
N GLY A 311 14.75 -13.49 -13.72
CA GLY A 311 15.44 -14.74 -14.03
C GLY A 311 16.37 -15.25 -12.93
N ALA A 312 16.02 -15.01 -11.66
CA ALA A 312 16.76 -15.56 -10.52
C ALA A 312 16.90 -17.08 -10.61
N ALA A 313 18.07 -17.61 -10.28
CA ALA A 313 18.32 -19.07 -10.26
C ALA A 313 17.51 -19.77 -9.16
N SER A 314 17.34 -19.11 -8.02
CA SER A 314 16.45 -19.53 -6.93
C SER A 314 16.03 -18.33 -6.10
N VAL A 315 14.87 -18.45 -5.44
CA VAL A 315 14.41 -17.44 -4.49
C VAL A 315 14.00 -18.15 -3.19
N THR A 316 14.53 -17.66 -2.06
CA THR A 316 14.14 -18.12 -0.71
C THR A 316 13.71 -16.90 0.11
N GLN A 317 12.61 -17.02 0.85
CA GLN A 317 12.12 -15.95 1.71
C GLN A 317 12.15 -16.36 3.18
N PHE A 318 12.77 -15.55 4.03
CA PHE A 318 12.84 -15.77 5.47
C PHE A 318 11.77 -15.00 6.22
N GLY A 319 10.95 -15.72 6.97
CA GLY A 319 9.96 -15.19 7.89
C GLY A 319 10.38 -15.37 9.35
N LYS A 320 10.24 -14.31 10.17
CA LYS A 320 10.49 -14.36 11.62
C LYS A 320 9.38 -15.10 12.39
N HIS A 321 8.16 -15.10 11.85
CA HIS A 321 7.00 -15.69 12.50
C HIS A 321 6.80 -17.15 12.06
N PRO A 322 6.06 -17.95 12.84
CA PRO A 322 5.71 -19.31 12.42
C PRO A 322 4.82 -19.30 11.19
N GLU A 323 4.80 -20.42 10.50
CA GLU A 323 3.83 -20.66 9.43
C GLU A 323 2.40 -20.48 9.96
N LYS A 324 1.57 -19.82 9.17
CA LYS A 324 0.18 -19.56 9.52
C LYS A 324 -0.67 -20.83 9.32
N GLY A 325 -1.71 -20.97 10.14
CA GLY A 325 -2.67 -22.06 9.98
C GLY A 325 -3.59 -21.87 8.77
N LEU A 326 -4.28 -22.93 8.37
CA LEU A 326 -5.26 -22.89 7.28
C LEU A 326 -6.60 -22.23 7.70
N TYR A 327 -6.86 -22.13 9.00
CA TYR A 327 -8.09 -21.60 9.57
C TYR A 327 -7.79 -20.41 10.49
N ARG A 328 -8.81 -19.59 10.71
CA ARG A 328 -8.73 -18.47 11.67
C ARG A 328 -8.31 -18.97 13.04
N ALA A 329 -7.22 -18.40 13.55
CA ALA A 329 -6.73 -18.74 14.90
C ALA A 329 -7.66 -18.19 15.99
N PRO A 330 -7.86 -18.94 17.11
CA PRO A 330 -8.69 -18.47 18.23
C PRO A 330 -8.25 -17.13 18.82
N GLU A 331 -6.95 -16.82 18.76
CA GLU A 331 -6.35 -15.58 19.25
C GLU A 331 -6.65 -14.38 18.34
N ARG A 332 -7.20 -14.65 17.15
CA ARG A 332 -7.60 -13.63 16.16
C ARG A 332 -9.08 -13.78 15.80
N PRO A 333 -9.97 -13.58 16.78
CA PRO A 333 -11.41 -13.73 16.56
C PRO A 333 -11.91 -12.67 15.56
N TRP A 334 -13.02 -12.97 14.90
CA TRP A 334 -13.73 -11.95 14.14
C TRP A 334 -14.05 -10.74 15.06
N PRO A 335 -13.93 -9.48 14.62
CA PRO A 335 -13.78 -9.01 13.23
C PRO A 335 -12.34 -8.76 12.76
N LEU A 336 -11.33 -9.23 13.47
CA LEU A 336 -9.94 -9.11 13.03
C LEU A 336 -9.71 -9.83 11.70
N GLN A 337 -8.72 -9.38 10.92
CA GLN A 337 -8.28 -10.09 9.72
C GLN A 337 -7.83 -11.51 10.10
N PRO A 338 -8.34 -12.57 9.42
CA PRO A 338 -7.83 -13.91 9.67
C PRO A 338 -6.36 -13.99 9.23
N ASP A 339 -5.51 -14.45 10.14
CA ASP A 339 -4.09 -14.65 9.86
C ASP A 339 -3.87 -16.08 9.37
N THR A 340 -4.36 -16.36 8.17
CA THR A 340 -4.32 -17.69 7.56
C THR A 340 -3.24 -17.78 6.49
N LEU A 341 -2.75 -19.01 6.27
CA LEU A 341 -1.84 -19.30 5.17
C LEU A 341 -2.58 -19.05 3.85
N SER A 342 -2.04 -18.14 3.06
CA SER A 342 -2.52 -17.88 1.70
C SER A 342 -1.36 -18.04 0.72
N THR A 343 -1.68 -18.48 -0.47
CA THR A 343 -0.73 -18.48 -1.59
C THR A 343 -1.01 -17.23 -2.39
N ASP A 344 -0.24 -16.15 -2.11
CA ASP A 344 -0.28 -14.93 -2.88
C ASP A 344 0.28 -15.18 -4.29
N TYR A 345 0.04 -14.26 -5.22
CA TYR A 345 0.50 -14.36 -6.61
C TYR A 345 1.99 -14.68 -6.72
N ALA A 346 2.83 -14.06 -5.88
CA ALA A 346 4.26 -14.25 -5.85
C ALA A 346 4.67 -15.70 -5.46
N TYR A 347 3.97 -16.26 -4.48
CA TYR A 347 4.26 -17.63 -4.03
C TYR A 347 3.75 -18.67 -5.02
N ALA A 348 2.60 -18.41 -5.66
CA ALA A 348 2.12 -19.24 -6.76
C ALA A 348 3.14 -19.26 -7.92
N GLU A 349 3.75 -18.12 -8.22
CA GLU A 349 4.79 -17.97 -9.24
C GLU A 349 6.08 -18.72 -8.86
N ALA A 350 6.53 -18.60 -7.62
CA ALA A 350 7.70 -19.33 -7.13
C ALA A 350 7.49 -20.85 -7.17
N ILE A 351 6.32 -21.32 -6.72
CA ILE A 351 5.97 -22.73 -6.80
C ILE A 351 5.91 -23.22 -8.26
N GLY A 352 5.33 -22.42 -9.15
CA GLY A 352 5.26 -22.76 -10.57
C GLY A 352 6.61 -22.77 -11.28
N GLN A 353 7.55 -21.94 -10.85
CA GLN A 353 8.90 -21.80 -11.43
C GLN A 353 9.90 -22.80 -10.85
N TYR A 354 9.88 -22.99 -9.53
CA TYR A 354 10.90 -23.76 -8.80
C TYR A 354 10.37 -25.05 -8.18
N GLU A 355 9.10 -25.39 -8.37
CA GLU A 355 8.41 -26.55 -7.79
C GLU A 355 8.46 -26.63 -6.25
N ALA A 356 8.69 -25.46 -5.59
CA ALA A 356 8.82 -25.36 -4.14
C ALA A 356 8.28 -24.01 -3.63
N ASP A 357 7.68 -24.01 -2.45
CA ASP A 357 7.31 -22.78 -1.74
C ASP A 357 8.61 -22.06 -1.29
N PRO A 358 8.80 -20.78 -1.61
CA PRO A 358 10.04 -20.08 -1.27
C PRO A 358 10.14 -19.74 0.22
N ARG A 359 9.06 -19.87 0.97
CA ARG A 359 8.98 -19.40 2.37
C ARG A 359 9.64 -20.37 3.35
N THR A 360 10.48 -19.84 4.21
CA THR A 360 11.05 -20.54 5.36
C THR A 360 10.75 -19.73 6.62
N TYR A 361 10.10 -20.35 7.58
CA TYR A 361 9.56 -19.70 8.77
C TYR A 361 10.46 -19.87 9.99
N LEU A 362 10.30 -18.98 10.98
CA LEU A 362 11.05 -19.00 12.23
C LEU A 362 12.57 -18.98 12.01
N ILE A 363 13.01 -18.14 11.08
CA ILE A 363 14.43 -17.94 10.78
C ILE A 363 14.93 -16.63 11.38
N ARG A 364 16.05 -16.70 12.08
CA ARG A 364 16.87 -15.57 12.51
C ARG A 364 18.10 -15.50 11.63
N SER A 365 18.35 -14.35 11.03
CA SER A 365 19.59 -14.06 10.32
C SER A 365 20.62 -13.54 11.32
N ASN A 366 21.79 -14.15 11.36
CA ASN A 366 22.84 -13.83 12.34
C ASN A 366 23.97 -13.01 11.73
N GLN A 367 24.43 -13.41 10.55
CA GLN A 367 25.58 -12.81 9.90
C GLN A 367 25.47 -12.97 8.39
N ILE A 368 25.99 -11.99 7.64
CA ILE A 368 26.23 -12.11 6.20
C ILE A 368 27.61 -12.74 6.00
N VAL A 369 27.66 -13.76 5.17
CA VAL A 369 28.91 -14.40 4.77
C VAL A 369 29.40 -13.73 3.49
N THR A 370 30.64 -13.25 3.50
CA THR A 370 31.22 -12.50 2.38
C THR A 370 32.52 -13.13 1.86
N GLU A 371 32.76 -12.96 0.55
CA GLU A 371 34.08 -13.11 -0.07
C GLU A 371 34.53 -11.75 -0.60
N GLY A 372 35.54 -11.17 0.07
CA GLY A 372 35.87 -9.76 -0.12
C GLY A 372 34.78 -8.87 0.41
N ASP A 373 34.20 -8.03 -0.48
CA ASP A 373 33.06 -7.15 -0.20
C ASP A 373 31.71 -7.71 -0.68
N LYS A 374 31.69 -8.90 -1.32
CA LYS A 374 30.48 -9.48 -1.90
C LYS A 374 29.83 -10.50 -0.98
N VAL A 375 28.52 -10.48 -0.92
CA VAL A 375 27.74 -11.54 -0.26
C VAL A 375 27.90 -12.85 -1.04
N VAL A 376 28.12 -13.94 -0.29
CA VAL A 376 28.12 -15.32 -0.81
C VAL A 376 27.16 -16.22 -0.04
N GLY A 377 26.58 -15.71 1.05
CA GLY A 377 25.62 -16.44 1.84
C GLY A 377 25.14 -15.67 3.07
N ILE A 378 24.21 -16.28 3.77
CA ILE A 378 23.70 -15.79 5.05
C ILE A 378 23.68 -16.93 6.07
N GLU A 379 24.26 -16.68 7.24
CA GLU A 379 24.21 -17.58 8.38
C GLU A 379 22.95 -17.33 9.19
N THR A 380 22.23 -18.40 9.50
CA THR A 380 20.92 -18.36 10.15
C THR A 380 20.80 -19.37 11.26
N GLU A 381 19.86 -19.13 12.15
CA GLU A 381 19.42 -20.08 13.18
C GLU A 381 17.90 -20.25 13.09
N ARG A 382 17.43 -21.43 13.49
CA ARG A 382 15.98 -21.66 13.68
C ARG A 382 15.55 -21.11 15.02
N MET A 383 14.32 -20.58 15.02
CA MET A 383 13.67 -20.06 16.22
C MET A 383 12.53 -21.00 16.63
N GLU A 384 12.21 -21.04 17.91
CA GLU A 384 11.00 -21.60 18.46
C GLU A 384 10.19 -20.51 19.15
N LYS A 385 8.87 -20.44 18.86
CA LYS A 385 7.95 -19.50 19.48
C LYS A 385 7.23 -20.17 20.64
N ILE A 386 7.44 -19.68 21.85
CA ILE A 386 6.72 -20.12 23.06
C ILE A 386 5.75 -19.01 23.47
N VAL A 387 4.46 -19.34 23.51
CA VAL A 387 3.41 -18.45 24.01
C VAL A 387 3.20 -18.71 25.49
N LYS A 388 3.43 -17.70 26.31
CA LYS A 388 3.22 -17.76 27.77
C LYS A 388 1.74 -17.72 28.13
N PRO A 389 1.34 -18.14 29.35
CA PRO A 389 -0.06 -18.09 29.79
C PRO A 389 -0.68 -16.68 29.78
N ASP A 390 0.13 -15.64 29.83
CA ASP A 390 -0.28 -14.23 29.73
C ASP A 390 -0.49 -13.75 28.29
N GLY A 391 -0.32 -14.64 27.29
CA GLY A 391 -0.45 -14.36 25.86
C GLY A 391 0.80 -13.75 25.22
N HIS A 392 1.85 -13.41 25.98
CA HIS A 392 3.10 -12.92 25.43
C HIS A 392 3.90 -14.04 24.77
N ALA A 393 4.32 -13.82 23.52
CA ALA A 393 5.18 -14.74 22.81
C ALA A 393 6.67 -14.36 23.02
N THR A 394 7.48 -15.37 23.29
CA THR A 394 8.95 -15.25 23.34
C THR A 394 9.53 -16.20 22.30
N PHE A 395 10.59 -15.74 21.63
CA PHE A 395 11.32 -16.53 20.65
C PHE A 395 12.64 -16.98 21.22
N PHE A 396 12.95 -18.26 21.07
CA PHE A 396 14.21 -18.87 21.50
C PHE A 396 14.94 -19.45 20.31
N VAL A 397 16.25 -19.38 20.32
CA VAL A 397 17.10 -20.05 19.32
C VAL A 397 17.11 -21.54 19.64
N VAL A 398 16.98 -22.36 18.61
CA VAL A 398 17.13 -23.82 18.69
C VAL A 398 18.61 -24.15 18.57
N GLU A 399 19.21 -24.66 19.64
CA GLU A 399 20.63 -25.00 19.72
C GLU A 399 21.01 -26.04 18.64
N GLY A 400 22.13 -25.80 17.93
CA GLY A 400 22.61 -26.68 16.87
C GLY A 400 21.80 -26.58 15.57
N SER A 401 21.04 -25.51 15.37
CA SER A 401 20.24 -25.26 14.17
C SER A 401 20.88 -24.33 13.16
N GLU A 402 22.14 -23.96 13.39
CA GLU A 402 22.91 -23.08 12.53
C GLU A 402 22.96 -23.63 11.11
N LYS A 403 22.67 -22.77 10.13
CA LYS A 403 22.68 -23.11 8.72
C LYS A 403 23.08 -21.92 7.87
N THR A 404 24.02 -22.15 6.96
CA THR A 404 24.34 -21.15 5.94
C THR A 404 23.56 -21.44 4.67
N TYR A 405 22.88 -20.40 4.17
CA TYR A 405 22.23 -20.43 2.87
C TYR A 405 23.06 -19.65 1.87
N PRO A 406 23.35 -20.21 0.68
CA PRO A 406 24.07 -19.49 -0.37
C PRO A 406 23.20 -18.33 -0.88
N ALA A 407 23.82 -17.18 -1.14
CA ALA A 407 23.15 -16.00 -1.67
C ALA A 407 24.11 -15.14 -2.48
N ASP A 408 23.68 -14.70 -3.64
CA ASP A 408 24.34 -13.70 -4.47
C ASP A 408 23.69 -12.32 -4.35
N LEU A 409 22.43 -12.30 -3.85
CA LEU A 409 21.62 -11.10 -3.61
C LEU A 409 20.72 -11.32 -2.39
N VAL A 410 20.76 -10.40 -1.44
CA VAL A 410 19.88 -10.39 -0.26
C VAL A 410 19.02 -9.13 -0.29
N LEU A 411 17.70 -9.32 -0.32
CA LEU A 411 16.70 -8.24 -0.36
C LEU A 411 16.09 -8.06 1.03
N VAL A 412 16.30 -6.90 1.63
CA VAL A 412 15.86 -6.58 3.00
C VAL A 412 14.49 -5.91 2.98
N ALA A 413 13.44 -6.65 3.35
CA ALA A 413 12.03 -6.24 3.31
C ALA A 413 11.38 -6.22 4.72
N ILE A 414 12.06 -5.65 5.72
CA ILE A 414 11.65 -5.64 7.14
C ILE A 414 10.96 -4.36 7.60
N GLY A 415 10.47 -3.58 6.64
CA GLY A 415 9.68 -2.36 6.89
C GLY A 415 10.53 -1.11 7.10
N PHE A 416 9.89 -0.09 7.69
CA PHE A 416 10.46 1.24 7.82
C PHE A 416 10.68 1.63 9.28
N GLU A 417 11.55 2.61 9.50
CA GLU A 417 11.69 3.29 10.77
C GLU A 417 10.52 4.25 11.02
N ARG A 418 10.44 4.77 12.23
CA ARG A 418 9.45 5.80 12.57
C ARG A 418 9.75 7.10 11.83
N PRO A 419 8.72 7.87 11.42
CA PRO A 419 8.90 9.06 10.58
C PRO A 419 9.40 10.31 11.34
N GLU A 420 9.32 10.35 12.67
CA GLU A 420 9.63 11.54 13.47
C GLU A 420 11.05 12.11 13.22
N PRO A 421 12.10 11.29 13.07
CA PRO A 421 13.42 11.83 12.75
C PRO A 421 13.48 12.57 11.41
N GLU A 422 12.73 12.10 10.41
CA GLU A 422 12.70 12.74 9.09
C GLU A 422 11.93 14.06 9.13
N LEU A 423 10.83 14.13 9.88
CA LEU A 423 10.11 15.39 10.10
C LEU A 423 10.97 16.44 10.80
N ARG A 424 11.77 16.03 11.80
CA ARG A 424 12.71 16.95 12.49
C ARG A 424 13.79 17.51 11.56
N LYS A 425 14.26 16.74 10.59
CA LYS A 425 15.18 17.25 9.55
C LYS A 425 14.54 18.37 8.73
N LEU A 426 13.22 18.33 8.56
CA LEU A 426 12.44 19.39 7.89
C LEU A 426 12.11 20.56 8.83
N GLY A 427 12.57 20.55 10.09
CA GLY A 427 12.31 21.57 11.10
C GLY A 427 10.89 21.52 11.66
N VAL A 428 10.26 20.33 11.68
CA VAL A 428 8.84 20.18 12.04
C VAL A 428 8.65 19.03 13.02
N GLU A 429 7.80 19.21 14.03
CA GLU A 429 7.35 18.16 14.93
C GLU A 429 5.84 17.93 14.79
N SER A 430 5.44 16.68 14.60
CA SER A 430 4.04 16.28 14.52
C SER A 430 3.36 16.40 15.90
N LYS A 431 2.16 16.95 15.93
CA LYS A 431 1.26 17.00 17.08
C LYS A 431 -0.01 16.17 16.82
N ARG A 432 -1.02 16.31 17.67
CA ARG A 432 -2.32 15.69 17.47
C ARG A 432 -3.08 16.38 16.31
N ASP A 433 -4.09 15.71 15.78
CA ASP A 433 -5.05 16.26 14.81
C ASP A 433 -4.43 16.85 13.55
N TYR A 434 -3.37 16.19 13.01
CA TYR A 434 -2.68 16.56 11.78
C TYR A 434 -1.85 17.84 11.85
N VAL A 435 -1.92 18.65 12.94
CA VAL A 435 -1.13 19.86 13.08
C VAL A 435 0.31 19.59 13.49
N THR A 436 1.19 20.56 13.28
CA THR A 436 2.57 20.51 13.70
C THR A 436 2.87 21.64 14.71
N ASP A 437 4.12 21.77 15.13
CA ASP A 437 4.60 22.89 15.94
C ASP A 437 4.77 24.18 15.11
N VAL A 438 4.75 24.10 13.78
CA VAL A 438 4.84 25.24 12.86
C VAL A 438 3.45 25.60 12.37
N ASP A 439 3.03 26.83 12.58
CA ASP A 439 1.72 27.33 12.16
C ASP A 439 1.50 27.22 10.65
N GLY A 440 0.33 26.73 10.24
CA GLY A 440 -0.05 26.48 8.84
C GLY A 440 0.70 25.34 8.18
N VAL A 441 1.42 24.52 8.96
CA VAL A 441 2.06 23.28 8.49
C VAL A 441 1.35 22.06 9.11
N PHE A 442 0.97 21.12 8.26
CA PHE A 442 0.21 19.92 8.61
C PHE A 442 0.98 18.66 8.18
N VAL A 443 0.63 17.51 8.75
CA VAL A 443 1.26 16.24 8.43
C VAL A 443 0.22 15.12 8.34
N ALA A 444 0.33 14.25 7.32
CA ALA A 444 -0.62 13.17 7.10
C ALA A 444 0.05 11.90 6.52
N GLY A 445 -0.69 10.80 6.60
CA GLY A 445 -0.27 9.50 6.09
C GLY A 445 0.87 8.90 6.92
N ASP A 446 1.70 8.08 6.27
CA ASP A 446 2.79 7.40 6.95
C ASP A 446 3.87 8.34 7.50
N ALA A 447 3.92 9.60 7.03
CA ALA A 447 4.75 10.65 7.62
C ALA A 447 4.32 11.00 9.06
N ARG A 448 3.05 10.80 9.41
CA ARG A 448 2.48 11.04 10.73
C ARG A 448 2.39 9.77 11.58
N ARG A 449 1.82 8.72 11.02
CA ARG A 449 1.47 7.50 11.79
C ARG A 449 2.48 6.37 11.69
N GLY A 450 3.46 6.48 10.81
CA GLY A 450 4.34 5.38 10.41
C GLY A 450 3.71 4.50 9.34
N GLN A 451 4.43 3.50 8.90
CA GLN A 451 4.02 2.54 7.88
C GLN A 451 2.61 1.98 8.15
N SER A 452 1.71 2.11 7.17
CA SER A 452 0.31 1.71 7.31
C SER A 452 -0.31 1.25 5.97
N LEU A 453 -1.63 0.99 5.97
CA LEU A 453 -2.35 0.59 4.77
C LEU A 453 -2.65 1.79 3.87
N ILE A 454 -2.74 1.56 2.55
CA ILE A 454 -3.14 2.58 1.57
C ILE A 454 -4.44 3.29 1.96
N VAL A 455 -5.42 2.55 2.47
CA VAL A 455 -6.71 3.12 2.91
C VAL A 455 -6.58 4.06 4.11
N TRP A 456 -5.60 3.83 4.99
CA TRP A 456 -5.27 4.79 6.05
C TRP A 456 -4.61 6.06 5.49
N ALA A 457 -3.72 5.90 4.52
CA ALA A 457 -3.10 7.05 3.87
C ALA A 457 -4.14 7.93 3.15
N ILE A 458 -5.09 7.32 2.42
CA ILE A 458 -6.20 8.03 1.78
C ILE A 458 -7.08 8.72 2.83
N ARG A 459 -7.46 8.02 3.92
CA ARG A 459 -8.24 8.60 5.03
C ARG A 459 -7.56 9.84 5.59
N GLU A 460 -6.28 9.74 5.96
CA GLU A 460 -5.55 10.86 6.53
C GLU A 460 -5.37 12.02 5.53
N GLY A 461 -5.25 11.73 4.25
CA GLY A 461 -5.26 12.75 3.20
C GLY A 461 -6.58 13.53 3.15
N ARG A 462 -7.71 12.82 3.29
CA ARG A 462 -9.04 13.45 3.37
C ARG A 462 -9.20 14.29 4.64
N GLU A 463 -8.89 13.71 5.79
CA GLU A 463 -9.05 14.35 7.09
C GLU A 463 -8.12 15.58 7.26
N VAL A 464 -6.87 15.53 6.75
CA VAL A 464 -5.98 16.68 6.79
C VAL A 464 -6.46 17.81 5.86
N ALA A 465 -7.09 17.47 4.74
CA ALA A 465 -7.68 18.46 3.84
C ALA A 465 -8.80 19.26 4.54
N GLU A 466 -9.68 18.58 5.29
CA GLU A 466 -10.72 19.23 6.09
C GLU A 466 -10.11 20.17 7.17
N LYS A 467 -9.01 19.75 7.80
CA LYS A 467 -8.31 20.59 8.81
C LYS A 467 -7.66 21.82 8.19
N VAL A 468 -7.08 21.68 6.99
CA VAL A 468 -6.48 22.78 6.25
C VAL A 468 -7.55 23.77 5.79
N ASP A 469 -8.68 23.29 5.28
CA ASP A 469 -9.80 24.15 4.87
C ASP A 469 -10.32 24.99 6.05
N ALA A 470 -10.59 24.35 7.19
CA ALA A 470 -11.02 25.04 8.41
C ALA A 470 -9.99 26.06 8.91
N TYR A 471 -8.68 25.76 8.82
CA TYR A 471 -7.61 26.70 9.15
C TYR A 471 -7.64 27.93 8.24
N LEU A 472 -7.76 27.75 6.94
CA LEU A 472 -7.79 28.82 5.95
C LEU A 472 -9.03 29.72 6.10
N GLU A 473 -10.19 29.16 6.46
CA GLU A 473 -11.40 29.92 6.77
C GLU A 473 -11.21 30.81 8.01
N THR A 474 -10.50 30.32 9.04
CA THR A 474 -10.19 31.08 10.25
C THR A 474 -9.30 32.29 9.94
N CYS A 475 -8.25 32.12 9.14
CA CYS A 475 -7.38 33.20 8.67
C CYS A 475 -8.16 34.28 7.93
N GLN A 476 -9.18 33.91 7.14
CA GLN A 476 -10.03 34.88 6.44
C GLN A 476 -10.87 35.75 7.41
N THR A 477 -11.33 35.14 8.50
CA THR A 477 -12.16 35.84 9.49
C THR A 477 -11.35 36.85 10.28
N GLU A 478 -10.12 36.54 10.65
CA GLU A 478 -9.21 37.45 11.34
C GLU A 478 -8.82 38.65 10.48
N LEU A 479 -8.58 38.45 9.19
CA LEU A 479 -8.30 39.58 8.26
C LEU A 479 -9.49 40.52 8.12
N LYS A 480 -10.73 40.01 8.08
CA LYS A 480 -11.95 40.81 8.00
C LYS A 480 -12.27 41.59 9.29
N THR A 481 -11.86 41.09 10.45
CA THR A 481 -12.07 41.74 11.75
C THR A 481 -10.99 42.77 12.07
N SER A 482 -9.84 42.69 11.37
CA SER A 482 -8.69 43.63 11.54
C SER A 482 -8.70 44.79 10.54
N SER A 483 -9.61 44.76 9.57
CA SER A 483 -9.82 45.80 8.55
C SER A 483 -11.08 46.66 8.87
#